data_48a783ecc05a68c69ee4aeafb2d0ef52
#
_entry.id   48a783ecc05a68c69ee4aeafb2d0ef52
#
_cell.length_a   1.000
_cell.length_b   1.000
_cell.length_c   1.000
_cell.angle_alpha   90.00
_cell.angle_beta   90.00
_cell.angle_gamma   90.00
#
_symmetry.space_group_name_H-M   'P 1'
#
loop_
_entity.id
_entity.type
_entity.pdbx_description
1 polymer ?
#
loop_
_entity_poly.entity_id
_entity_poly.type
_entity_poly.pdbx_seq_one_letter_code
_entity_poly.pdbx_strand_id
1 'polypeptide(L)'
;YDEVFTIGQAAYAGGTYVPSDNIKKDVDSSVDFINNIGYVTRKVDTKPKVNVIANNNGEELSNIVKYLSNLAKEQNIKCKQLWMPKLPPIILVDSLREKYSFKKNDFILNPIIGEYDVPSKQEQNVLTVPLTENGNVLIYGAAGSGKENFIMTMLYSFMNDYSSSEVSTYIIDFGSGALNSFNDSAIVGDIISG
;
A
#
# COMPACT_ATOMS: atom_id res chain seq x y z
N TYR A 1 31.61 -12.92 23.68
CA TYR A 1 30.80 -11.80 23.15
C TYR A 1 30.62 -10.82 24.30
N ASP A 2 31.36 -9.69 24.24
CA ASP A 2 31.15 -8.60 25.18
C ASP A 2 29.83 -7.93 24.80
N GLU A 3 28.78 -8.25 25.57
CA GLU A 3 27.50 -7.56 25.43
C GLU A 3 27.70 -6.13 25.90
N VAL A 4 27.67 -5.18 24.98
CA VAL A 4 27.69 -3.76 25.31
C VAL A 4 26.32 -3.43 25.90
N PHE A 5 26.25 -3.41 27.22
CA PHE A 5 25.07 -2.98 27.94
C PHE A 5 25.06 -1.45 27.99
N THR A 6 24.10 -0.83 27.33
CA THR A 6 23.93 0.64 27.34
C THR A 6 22.61 0.99 28.02
N ILE A 7 22.67 1.82 29.06
CA ILE A 7 21.47 2.38 29.67
C ILE A 7 21.14 3.68 28.95
N GLY A 8 19.93 3.81 28.45
CA GLY A 8 19.42 5.01 27.82
C GLY A 8 18.04 5.36 28.36
N GLN A 9 17.72 6.65 28.32
CA GLN A 9 16.39 7.16 28.63
C GLN A 9 15.86 7.90 27.41
N ALA A 10 14.67 7.54 26.95
CA ALA A 10 14.02 8.26 25.86
C ALA A 10 13.53 9.64 26.32
N ALA A 11 13.64 10.63 25.45
CA ALA A 11 13.08 11.94 25.69
C ALA A 11 11.53 11.88 25.66
N TYR A 12 10.91 12.69 26.48
CA TYR A 12 9.47 12.79 26.55
C TYR A 12 8.97 13.80 25.50
N ALA A 13 8.04 13.37 24.64
CA ALA A 13 7.48 14.17 23.55
C ALA A 13 6.04 14.66 23.82
N GLY A 14 5.49 14.40 25.03
CA GLY A 14 4.12 14.76 25.43
C GLY A 14 4.00 16.14 26.07
N GLY A 15 4.88 17.10 25.71
CA GLY A 15 4.81 18.47 26.22
C GLY A 15 3.50 19.17 25.77
N THR A 16 3.08 20.18 26.57
CA THR A 16 1.91 21.00 26.25
C THR A 16 2.24 21.90 25.05
N TYR A 17 1.39 21.90 24.03
CA TYR A 17 1.56 22.78 22.89
C TYR A 17 1.37 24.26 23.25
N VAL A 18 2.37 25.07 22.92
CA VAL A 18 2.32 26.53 23.04
C VAL A 18 2.41 27.12 21.64
N PRO A 19 1.37 27.84 21.15
CA PRO A 19 1.42 28.51 19.86
C PRO A 19 2.60 29.49 19.79
N SER A 20 3.25 29.59 18.62
CA SER A 20 4.43 30.44 18.39
C SER A 20 4.20 31.88 18.78
N ASP A 21 2.98 32.39 18.60
CA ASP A 21 2.60 33.77 18.94
C ASP A 21 2.62 34.08 20.44
N ASN A 22 2.56 33.00 21.25
CA ASN A 22 2.59 33.05 22.71
C ASN A 22 3.97 32.75 23.30
N ILE A 23 4.96 32.43 22.47
CA ILE A 23 6.34 32.23 22.91
C ILE A 23 6.95 33.59 23.21
N LYS A 24 6.84 34.06 24.44
CA LYS A 24 7.62 35.20 24.90
C LYS A 24 9.07 34.77 24.93
N LYS A 25 9.93 35.51 24.22
CA LYS A 25 11.39 35.36 24.37
C LYS A 25 11.73 35.51 25.84
N ASP A 26 12.38 34.46 26.37
CA ASP A 26 12.81 34.48 27.75
C ASP A 26 13.96 35.50 27.91
N VAL A 27 13.59 36.71 28.28
CA VAL A 27 14.58 37.76 28.56
C VAL A 27 15.03 37.52 30.01
N ASP A 28 16.35 37.36 30.21
CA ASP A 28 16.91 37.28 31.55
C ASP A 28 16.68 38.63 32.26
N SER A 29 15.72 38.61 33.18
CA SER A 29 15.34 39.78 33.99
C SER A 29 15.93 39.69 35.38
N SER A 30 16.92 38.81 35.63
CA SER A 30 17.59 38.72 36.89
C SER A 30 18.47 39.96 37.14
N VAL A 31 18.49 40.41 38.37
CA VAL A 31 19.34 41.52 38.84
C VAL A 31 20.40 40.95 39.79
N ASP A 32 21.65 41.21 39.46
CA ASP A 32 22.79 40.80 40.24
C ASP A 32 23.18 41.95 41.21
N PHE A 33 23.16 41.63 42.52
CA PHE A 33 23.70 42.53 43.52
C PHE A 33 25.20 42.29 43.63
N ILE A 34 26.00 43.31 43.47
CA ILE A 34 27.47 43.25 43.58
C ILE A 34 27.95 43.97 44.83
N ASN A 35 29.04 43.45 45.42
CA ASN A 35 29.72 44.12 46.54
C ASN A 35 30.67 45.22 46.07
N ASN A 36 31.31 45.95 47.01
CA ASN A 36 32.24 47.04 46.74
C ASN A 36 33.48 46.62 45.92
N ILE A 37 33.71 45.32 45.76
CA ILE A 37 34.86 44.75 45.06
C ILE A 37 34.44 44.19 43.68
N GLY A 38 33.13 44.28 43.33
CA GLY A 38 32.60 43.82 42.02
C GLY A 38 32.15 42.35 41.98
N TYR A 39 32.13 41.62 43.08
CA TYR A 39 31.64 40.26 43.12
C TYR A 39 30.14 40.18 43.29
N VAL A 40 29.46 39.29 42.53
CA VAL A 40 28.03 39.02 42.70
C VAL A 40 27.78 38.37 44.06
N THR A 41 27.05 39.04 44.93
CA THR A 41 26.70 38.56 46.26
C THR A 41 25.34 37.92 46.31
N ARG A 42 24.42 38.34 45.46
CA ARG A 42 23.06 37.82 45.39
C ARG A 42 22.47 38.02 44.01
N LYS A 43 21.84 36.99 43.45
CA LYS A 43 21.06 37.06 42.25
C LYS A 43 19.57 37.04 42.61
N VAL A 44 18.83 38.06 42.15
CA VAL A 44 17.38 38.12 42.39
C VAL A 44 16.67 38.00 41.06
N ASP A 45 15.85 36.96 40.93
CA ASP A 45 15.01 36.74 39.76
C ASP A 45 13.74 37.59 39.92
N THR A 46 13.60 38.59 39.04
CA THR A 46 12.47 39.52 39.05
C THR A 46 11.28 39.01 38.22
N LYS A 47 11.37 37.82 37.64
CA LYS A 47 10.27 37.26 36.87
C LYS A 47 9.05 37.05 37.77
N PRO A 48 7.89 37.63 37.42
CA PRO A 48 6.66 37.21 38.01
C PRO A 48 6.47 35.69 37.67
N LYS A 49 6.18 34.89 38.67
CA LYS A 49 5.74 33.48 38.42
C LYS A 49 4.46 33.56 37.62
N VAL A 50 4.57 33.60 36.30
CA VAL A 50 3.43 33.50 35.42
C VAL A 50 2.97 32.02 35.50
N ASN A 51 1.86 31.82 36.16
CA ASN A 51 1.13 30.60 36.04
C ASN A 51 0.68 30.54 34.56
N VAL A 52 1.40 29.76 33.75
CA VAL A 52 0.98 29.46 32.39
C VAL A 52 -0.36 28.73 32.58
N ILE A 53 -1.45 29.44 32.35
CA ILE A 53 -2.75 28.81 32.21
C ILE A 53 -2.57 27.88 31.01
N ALA A 54 -2.49 26.60 31.27
CA ALA A 54 -2.44 25.57 30.25
C ALA A 54 -3.76 25.68 29.47
N ASN A 55 -3.79 26.53 28.46
CA ASN A 55 -4.86 26.46 27.48
C ASN A 55 -4.78 25.06 26.90
N ASN A 56 -5.92 24.36 26.89
CA ASN A 56 -6.08 22.97 26.46
C ASN A 56 -5.86 22.82 24.94
N ASN A 57 -4.71 23.28 24.44
CA ASN A 57 -4.33 23.26 23.02
C ASN A 57 -3.77 21.89 22.59
N GLY A 58 -3.92 20.86 23.44
CA GLY A 58 -3.44 19.52 23.17
C GLY A 58 -1.91 19.36 23.37
N GLU A 59 -1.42 18.20 23.00
CA GLU A 59 0.00 17.86 23.07
C GLU A 59 0.77 18.42 21.88
N GLU A 60 2.00 18.82 22.10
CA GLU A 60 2.91 19.35 21.07
C GLU A 60 3.10 18.36 19.93
N LEU A 61 3.34 17.07 20.25
CA LEU A 61 3.50 16.01 19.25
C LEU A 61 2.27 15.90 18.31
N SER A 62 1.08 15.90 18.89
CA SER A 62 -0.18 15.79 18.11
C SER A 62 -0.36 16.96 17.16
N ASN A 63 -0.01 18.15 17.58
CA ASN A 63 -0.08 19.37 16.75
C ASN A 63 0.98 19.36 15.65
N ILE A 64 2.21 18.94 15.94
CA ILE A 64 3.27 18.79 14.94
C ILE A 64 2.87 17.77 13.88
N VAL A 65 2.40 16.59 14.28
CA VAL A 65 1.96 15.54 13.34
C VAL A 65 0.81 16.04 12.47
N LYS A 66 -0.16 16.75 13.03
CA LYS A 66 -1.28 17.33 12.28
C LYS A 66 -0.81 18.38 11.27
N TYR A 67 0.10 19.25 11.68
CA TYR A 67 0.69 20.27 10.80
C TYR A 67 1.44 19.61 9.63
N LEU A 68 2.33 18.68 9.90
CA LEU A 68 3.10 17.96 8.88
C LEU A 68 2.19 17.16 7.93
N SER A 69 1.13 16.52 8.45
CA SER A 69 0.15 15.82 7.63
C SER A 69 -0.58 16.75 6.68
N ASN A 70 -0.97 17.93 7.13
CA ASN A 70 -1.64 18.92 6.29
C ASN A 70 -0.69 19.46 5.21
N LEU A 71 0.53 19.78 5.59
CA LEU A 71 1.57 20.24 4.65
C LEU A 71 1.87 19.21 3.58
N ALA A 72 1.98 17.92 3.96
CA ALA A 72 2.19 16.83 3.02
C ALA A 72 1.02 16.70 2.03
N LYS A 73 -0.22 16.88 2.49
CA LYS A 73 -1.41 16.88 1.62
C LYS A 73 -1.41 18.06 0.64
N GLU A 74 -1.10 19.25 1.11
CA GLU A 74 -1.03 20.47 0.28
C GLU A 74 0.05 20.34 -0.80
N GLN A 75 1.18 19.74 -0.46
CA GLN A 75 2.30 19.54 -1.38
C GLN A 75 2.20 18.24 -2.21
N ASN A 76 1.11 17.48 -2.09
CA ASN A 76 0.94 16.17 -2.74
C ASN A 76 2.08 15.16 -2.47
N ILE A 77 2.73 15.28 -1.30
CA ILE A 77 3.78 14.36 -0.90
C ILE A 77 3.11 13.07 -0.42
N LYS A 78 3.37 11.97 -1.15
CA LYS A 78 2.92 10.62 -0.78
C LYS A 78 4.14 9.78 -0.41
N CYS A 79 4.13 9.22 0.79
CA CYS A 79 5.12 8.22 1.16
C CYS A 79 4.87 6.92 0.39
N LYS A 80 5.94 6.25 -0.03
CA LYS A 80 5.82 4.90 -0.60
C LYS A 80 5.19 3.99 0.46
N GLN A 81 4.10 3.33 0.09
CA GLN A 81 3.43 2.40 1.00
C GLN A 81 4.31 1.15 1.16
N LEU A 82 4.71 0.84 2.39
CA LEU A 82 5.57 -0.31 2.69
C LEU A 82 4.84 -1.65 2.51
N TRP A 83 3.56 -1.67 2.79
CA TRP A 83 2.72 -2.85 2.68
C TRP A 83 1.66 -2.62 1.62
N MET A 84 1.63 -3.49 0.63
CA MET A 84 0.56 -3.47 -0.36
C MET A 84 -0.77 -3.88 0.29
N PRO A 85 -1.90 -3.33 -0.16
CA PRO A 85 -3.20 -3.77 0.32
C PRO A 85 -3.39 -5.26 0.02
N LYS A 86 -4.11 -5.94 0.91
CA LYS A 86 -4.45 -7.35 0.69
C LYS A 86 -5.21 -7.52 -0.63
N LEU A 87 -4.88 -8.57 -1.38
CA LEU A 87 -5.63 -8.91 -2.59
C LEU A 87 -7.12 -9.08 -2.25
N PRO A 88 -8.02 -8.49 -3.05
CA PRO A 88 -9.45 -8.64 -2.83
C PRO A 88 -9.90 -10.09 -3.02
N PRO A 89 -10.95 -10.53 -2.33
CA PRO A 89 -11.44 -11.91 -2.42
C PRO A 89 -12.02 -12.26 -3.80
N ILE A 90 -12.45 -11.26 -4.55
CA ILE A 90 -12.95 -11.38 -5.93
C ILE A 90 -12.20 -10.39 -6.79
N ILE A 91 -11.61 -10.88 -7.87
CA ILE A 91 -10.86 -10.10 -8.84
C ILE A 91 -11.47 -10.33 -10.22
N LEU A 92 -11.84 -9.26 -10.90
CA LEU A 92 -12.36 -9.31 -12.25
C LEU A 92 -11.24 -9.07 -13.27
N VAL A 93 -11.24 -9.83 -14.36
CA VAL A 93 -10.24 -9.71 -15.43
C VAL A 93 -10.19 -8.29 -15.99
N ASP A 94 -11.35 -7.67 -16.22
CA ASP A 94 -11.44 -6.33 -16.78
C ASP A 94 -10.82 -5.28 -15.86
N SER A 95 -11.03 -5.41 -14.54
CA SER A 95 -10.39 -4.54 -13.55
C SER A 95 -8.86 -4.66 -13.55
N LEU A 96 -8.34 -5.86 -13.80
CA LEU A 96 -6.89 -6.08 -13.94
C LEU A 96 -6.35 -5.46 -15.21
N ARG A 97 -7.09 -5.56 -16.31
CA ARG A 97 -6.70 -4.94 -17.58
C ARG A 97 -6.54 -3.44 -17.45
N GLU A 98 -7.48 -2.78 -16.79
CA GLU A 98 -7.43 -1.34 -16.52
C GLU A 98 -6.30 -1.00 -15.55
N LYS A 99 -6.21 -1.71 -14.42
CA LYS A 99 -5.21 -1.46 -13.36
C LYS A 99 -3.78 -1.53 -13.89
N TYR A 100 -3.49 -2.52 -14.74
CA TYR A 100 -2.14 -2.75 -15.27
C TYR A 100 -1.94 -2.23 -16.68
N SER A 101 -2.95 -1.56 -17.25
CA SER A 101 -2.93 -1.11 -18.66
C SER A 101 -2.48 -2.23 -19.60
N PHE A 102 -2.99 -3.44 -19.35
CA PHE A 102 -2.57 -4.65 -20.05
C PHE A 102 -2.90 -4.55 -21.54
N LYS A 103 -1.90 -4.81 -22.38
CA LYS A 103 -2.07 -4.89 -23.82
C LYS A 103 -1.60 -6.26 -24.28
N LYS A 104 -2.40 -6.87 -25.16
CA LYS A 104 -1.96 -8.10 -25.83
C LYS A 104 -0.74 -7.82 -26.70
N ASN A 105 0.14 -8.80 -26.78
CA ASN A 105 1.21 -8.79 -27.78
C ASN A 105 0.75 -9.62 -28.97
N ASP A 106 1.01 -9.15 -30.17
CA ASP A 106 0.73 -9.90 -31.38
C ASP A 106 1.51 -11.23 -31.37
N PHE A 107 0.84 -12.30 -31.77
CA PHE A 107 1.39 -13.67 -31.82
C PHE A 107 1.80 -14.29 -30.48
N ILE A 108 1.45 -13.69 -29.34
CA ILE A 108 1.70 -14.24 -28.02
C ILE A 108 0.38 -14.49 -27.31
N LEU A 109 0.10 -15.78 -26.99
CA LEU A 109 -1.05 -16.16 -26.17
C LEU A 109 -0.67 -16.07 -24.71
N ASN A 110 -1.17 -15.02 -24.04
CA ASN A 110 -0.85 -14.75 -22.64
C ASN A 110 -2.10 -14.27 -21.87
N PRO A 111 -3.11 -15.14 -21.67
CA PRO A 111 -4.34 -14.76 -21.02
C PRO A 111 -4.12 -14.35 -19.55
N ILE A 112 -4.89 -13.36 -19.12
CA ILE A 112 -4.94 -12.94 -17.72
C ILE A 112 -5.73 -13.96 -16.92
N ILE A 113 -5.15 -14.44 -15.81
CA ILE A 113 -5.78 -15.38 -14.90
C ILE A 113 -6.09 -14.75 -13.54
N GLY A 114 -5.34 -13.73 -13.15
CA GLY A 114 -5.50 -13.11 -11.84
C GLY A 114 -4.41 -12.11 -11.50
N GLU A 115 -4.20 -11.94 -10.23
CA GLU A 115 -3.20 -11.05 -9.66
C GLU A 115 -2.41 -11.80 -8.58
N TYR A 116 -1.13 -11.51 -8.46
CA TYR A 116 -0.29 -12.10 -7.41
C TYR A 116 0.54 -11.02 -6.71
N ASP A 117 0.84 -11.29 -5.46
CA ASP A 117 1.61 -10.40 -4.60
C ASP A 117 3.07 -10.83 -4.55
N VAL A 118 3.99 -9.86 -4.64
CA VAL A 118 5.44 -10.05 -4.53
C VAL A 118 5.96 -9.26 -3.33
N PRO A 119 5.82 -9.79 -2.10
CA PRO A 119 6.14 -9.04 -0.87
C PRO A 119 7.59 -8.54 -0.83
N SER A 120 8.53 -9.30 -1.38
CA SER A 120 9.94 -8.93 -1.42
C SER A 120 10.25 -7.67 -2.24
N LYS A 121 9.40 -7.38 -3.23
CA LYS A 121 9.51 -6.18 -4.08
C LYS A 121 8.48 -5.11 -3.72
N GLN A 122 7.55 -5.41 -2.80
CA GLN A 122 6.43 -4.53 -2.46
C GLN A 122 5.60 -4.15 -3.70
N GLU A 123 5.30 -5.16 -4.51
CA GLU A 123 4.58 -5.01 -5.77
C GLU A 123 3.48 -6.06 -5.88
N GLN A 124 2.42 -5.71 -6.59
CA GLN A 124 1.40 -6.63 -7.06
C GLN A 124 1.46 -6.64 -8.58
N ASN A 125 1.39 -7.81 -9.18
CA ASN A 125 1.52 -7.98 -10.61
C ASN A 125 0.37 -8.81 -11.18
N VAL A 126 0.04 -8.57 -12.44
CA VAL A 126 -0.93 -9.37 -13.18
C VAL A 126 -0.39 -10.78 -13.37
N LEU A 127 -1.20 -11.78 -13.06
CA LEU A 127 -0.89 -13.18 -13.31
C LEU A 127 -1.43 -13.59 -14.69
N THR A 128 -0.53 -14.02 -15.54
CA THR A 128 -0.84 -14.51 -16.88
C THR A 128 -0.31 -15.92 -17.08
N VAL A 129 -0.81 -16.60 -18.10
CA VAL A 129 -0.30 -17.93 -18.52
C VAL A 129 0.34 -17.80 -19.90
N PRO A 130 1.67 -17.81 -19.99
CA PRO A 130 2.39 -17.65 -21.26
C PRO A 130 2.31 -18.95 -22.11
N LEU A 131 1.17 -19.20 -22.75
CA LEU A 131 0.92 -20.43 -23.51
C LEU A 131 1.84 -20.57 -24.72
N THR A 132 2.15 -19.48 -25.40
CA THR A 132 3.06 -19.53 -26.57
C THR A 132 4.47 -19.95 -26.15
N GLU A 133 4.94 -19.54 -24.99
CA GLU A 133 6.28 -19.85 -24.51
C GLU A 133 6.35 -21.25 -23.88
N ASN A 134 5.35 -21.59 -23.06
CA ASN A 134 5.31 -22.83 -22.30
C ASN A 134 4.69 -24.01 -23.07
N GLY A 135 3.91 -23.76 -24.13
CA GLY A 135 3.20 -24.74 -24.92
C GLY A 135 2.05 -25.41 -24.17
N ASN A 136 2.32 -26.43 -23.37
CA ASN A 136 1.31 -27.19 -22.65
C ASN A 136 1.22 -26.78 -21.18
N VAL A 137 -0.02 -26.70 -20.67
CA VAL A 137 -0.29 -26.43 -19.26
C VAL A 137 -1.11 -27.58 -18.67
N LEU A 138 -0.66 -28.13 -17.56
CA LEU A 138 -1.36 -29.14 -16.81
C LEU A 138 -1.91 -28.57 -15.52
N ILE A 139 -3.24 -28.65 -15.32
CA ILE A 139 -3.92 -28.18 -14.12
C ILE A 139 -4.49 -29.39 -13.39
N TYR A 140 -4.09 -29.60 -12.15
CA TYR A 140 -4.59 -30.67 -11.32
C TYR A 140 -4.98 -30.18 -9.93
N GLY A 141 -5.91 -30.87 -9.30
CA GLY A 141 -6.43 -30.52 -7.96
C GLY A 141 -7.66 -31.36 -7.63
N ALA A 142 -8.07 -31.31 -6.38
CA ALA A 142 -9.28 -31.99 -5.91
C ALA A 142 -10.56 -31.44 -6.57
N ALA A 143 -11.67 -32.17 -6.46
CA ALA A 143 -12.97 -31.67 -6.86
C ALA A 143 -13.31 -30.38 -6.09
N GLY A 144 -13.84 -29.35 -6.76
CA GLY A 144 -14.17 -28.07 -6.16
C GLY A 144 -12.96 -27.14 -5.88
N SER A 145 -11.75 -27.49 -6.32
CA SER A 145 -10.55 -26.67 -6.11
C SER A 145 -10.43 -25.43 -7.01
N GLY A 146 -11.41 -25.18 -7.89
CA GLY A 146 -11.42 -24.02 -8.77
C GLY A 146 -10.76 -24.22 -10.13
N LYS A 147 -10.45 -25.45 -10.53
CA LYS A 147 -9.88 -25.75 -11.87
C LYS A 147 -10.77 -25.22 -13.01
N GLU A 148 -12.07 -25.40 -12.88
CA GLU A 148 -13.06 -24.91 -13.84
C GLU A 148 -13.01 -23.38 -13.92
N ASN A 149 -13.01 -22.71 -12.78
CA ASN A 149 -12.91 -21.25 -12.74
C ASN A 149 -11.63 -20.75 -13.41
N PHE A 150 -10.52 -21.46 -13.24
CA PHE A 150 -9.27 -21.12 -13.90
C PHE A 150 -9.41 -21.18 -15.43
N ILE A 151 -9.99 -22.26 -15.96
CA ILE A 151 -10.21 -22.44 -17.40
C ILE A 151 -11.22 -21.40 -17.91
N MET A 152 -12.32 -21.17 -17.19
CA MET A 152 -13.32 -20.15 -17.55
C MET A 152 -12.72 -18.76 -17.60
N THR A 153 -11.86 -18.41 -16.64
CA THR A 153 -11.14 -17.12 -16.62
C THR A 153 -10.21 -16.99 -17.81
N MET A 154 -9.51 -18.07 -18.17
CA MET A 154 -8.63 -18.11 -19.32
C MET A 154 -9.40 -17.92 -20.64
N LEU A 155 -10.53 -18.64 -20.82
CA LEU A 155 -11.40 -18.49 -21.98
C LEU A 155 -11.99 -17.08 -22.08
N TYR A 156 -12.45 -16.54 -20.95
CA TYR A 156 -12.94 -15.15 -20.88
C TYR A 156 -11.87 -14.15 -21.28
N SER A 157 -10.64 -14.34 -20.81
CA SER A 157 -9.52 -13.49 -21.23
C SER A 157 -9.26 -13.58 -22.73
N PHE A 158 -9.34 -14.79 -23.32
CA PHE A 158 -9.21 -14.94 -24.77
C PHE A 158 -10.31 -14.24 -25.54
N MET A 159 -11.56 -14.34 -25.09
CA MET A 159 -12.68 -13.65 -25.74
C MET A 159 -12.51 -12.13 -25.80
N ASN A 160 -11.90 -11.58 -24.76
CA ASN A 160 -11.66 -10.14 -24.69
C ASN A 160 -10.44 -9.68 -25.52
N ASP A 161 -9.44 -10.56 -25.66
CA ASP A 161 -8.16 -10.19 -26.27
C ASP A 161 -8.02 -10.55 -27.73
N TYR A 162 -8.68 -11.64 -28.15
CA TYR A 162 -8.43 -12.23 -29.46
C TYR A 162 -9.72 -12.40 -30.28
N SER A 163 -9.59 -12.25 -31.58
CA SER A 163 -10.65 -12.55 -32.53
C SER A 163 -10.63 -14.03 -32.94
N SER A 164 -11.70 -14.51 -33.54
CA SER A 164 -11.79 -15.87 -34.09
C SER A 164 -10.79 -16.17 -35.20
N SER A 165 -10.23 -15.13 -35.84
CA SER A 165 -9.16 -15.30 -36.83
C SER A 165 -7.77 -15.48 -36.22
N GLU A 166 -7.61 -15.11 -34.93
CA GLU A 166 -6.35 -15.23 -34.19
C GLU A 166 -6.30 -16.49 -33.35
N VAL A 167 -7.42 -16.84 -32.68
CA VAL A 167 -7.51 -17.99 -31.78
C VAL A 167 -8.79 -18.78 -32.03
N SER A 168 -8.66 -20.08 -32.15
CA SER A 168 -9.76 -21.02 -32.15
C SER A 168 -9.55 -22.04 -31.05
N THR A 169 -10.53 -22.18 -30.16
CA THR A 169 -10.50 -23.12 -29.04
C THR A 169 -11.44 -24.29 -29.29
N TYR A 170 -10.98 -25.48 -28.99
CA TYR A 170 -11.79 -26.69 -28.96
C TYR A 170 -11.76 -27.27 -27.58
N ILE A 171 -12.92 -27.56 -27.01
CA ILE A 171 -13.06 -27.94 -25.61
C ILE A 171 -13.57 -29.38 -25.53
N ILE A 172 -12.95 -30.21 -24.71
CA ILE A 172 -13.43 -31.52 -24.37
C ILE A 172 -13.70 -31.53 -22.87
N ASP A 173 -14.98 -31.55 -22.48
CA ASP A 173 -15.42 -31.49 -21.09
C ASP A 173 -16.12 -32.79 -20.68
N PHE A 174 -15.40 -33.67 -20.00
CA PHE A 174 -15.95 -34.86 -19.39
C PHE A 174 -16.34 -34.64 -17.91
N GLY A 175 -16.41 -33.40 -17.47
CA GLY A 175 -16.68 -33.02 -16.09
C GLY A 175 -18.10 -32.52 -15.88
N SER A 176 -18.20 -31.29 -15.35
CA SER A 176 -19.47 -30.70 -14.92
C SER A 176 -20.33 -30.12 -16.05
N GLY A 177 -19.80 -29.97 -17.25
CA GLY A 177 -20.46 -29.23 -18.34
C GLY A 177 -20.46 -27.70 -18.11
N ALA A 178 -19.72 -27.18 -17.15
CA ALA A 178 -19.69 -25.73 -16.86
C ALA A 178 -19.14 -24.92 -18.05
N LEU A 179 -18.30 -25.52 -18.87
CA LEU A 179 -17.71 -24.88 -20.05
C LEU A 179 -18.70 -24.71 -21.20
N ASN A 180 -19.85 -25.36 -21.18
CA ASN A 180 -20.90 -25.21 -22.19
C ASN A 180 -21.43 -23.76 -22.29
N SER A 181 -21.23 -22.95 -21.24
CA SER A 181 -21.56 -21.53 -21.27
C SER A 181 -20.78 -20.72 -22.33
N PHE A 182 -19.68 -21.27 -22.85
CA PHE A 182 -18.86 -20.65 -23.90
C PHE A 182 -19.19 -21.12 -25.31
N ASN A 183 -20.20 -21.98 -25.49
CA ASN A 183 -20.52 -22.57 -26.80
C ASN A 183 -20.82 -21.53 -27.89
N ASP A 184 -21.48 -20.43 -27.51
CA ASP A 184 -21.84 -19.35 -28.45
C ASP A 184 -20.71 -18.33 -28.64
N SER A 185 -19.54 -18.59 -28.10
CA SER A 185 -18.40 -17.67 -28.23
C SER A 185 -17.75 -17.78 -29.60
N ALA A 186 -17.43 -16.66 -30.23
CA ALA A 186 -16.80 -16.62 -31.54
C ALA A 186 -15.42 -17.29 -31.61
N ILE A 187 -14.74 -17.44 -30.49
CA ILE A 187 -13.42 -18.10 -30.39
C ILE A 187 -13.51 -19.60 -30.11
N VAL A 188 -14.71 -20.12 -29.83
CA VAL A 188 -14.94 -21.55 -29.56
C VAL A 188 -15.49 -22.22 -30.79
N GLY A 189 -14.75 -23.17 -31.32
CA GLY A 189 -15.15 -23.93 -32.51
C GLY A 189 -16.14 -25.04 -32.19
N ASP A 190 -15.91 -25.77 -31.08
CA ASP A 190 -16.80 -26.84 -30.62
C ASP A 190 -16.52 -27.20 -29.16
N ILE A 191 -17.57 -27.72 -28.48
CA ILE A 191 -17.48 -28.27 -27.12
C ILE A 191 -18.03 -29.67 -27.12
N ILE A 192 -17.20 -30.64 -26.88
CA ILE A 192 -17.58 -32.06 -26.74
C ILE A 192 -17.75 -32.36 -25.24
N SER A 193 -18.96 -32.68 -24.81
CA SER A 193 -19.27 -33.08 -23.44
C SER A 193 -19.67 -34.56 -23.41
N GLY A 194 -19.27 -35.27 -22.34
CA GLY A 194 -19.58 -36.69 -22.12
C GLY A 194 -20.96 -36.90 -21.51
#